data_81a15fba9779547c8004bb2b004ddfd0
#
_entry.id   81a15fba9779547c8004bb2b004ddfd0
#
_cell.length_a   1.000
_cell.length_b   1.000
_cell.length_c   1.000
_cell.angle_alpha   90.00
_cell.angle_beta   90.00
_cell.angle_gamma   90.00
#
_symmetry.space_group_name_H-M   'P 1'
#
loop_
_entity.id
_entity.type
_entity.pdbx_description
1 polymer ?
#
loop_
_entity_poly.entity_id
_entity_poly.type
_entity_poly.pdbx_seq_one_letter_code
_entity_poly.pdbx_strand_id
1 'polypeptide(L)'
;MQQYCEIATPKGVMRGFFHVPHRKEFPVLLIFHGFTGQCTGTKFSYVSLSRLLEAQGVGTLRMDFLGSGESDLTFKEMTFDDELSCARILLEELKKMPQVTDIYVLGHSMGGAIASELAKIYPEDIKKLVLWAPALCLPDALD
;
A
#
# COMPACT_ATOMS: atom_id res chain seq x y z
N MET A 1 -8.74 -8.02 -12.98
CA MET A 1 -7.53 -8.32 -13.80
C MET A 1 -6.31 -7.69 -13.14
N GLN A 2 -5.27 -8.47 -12.94
CA GLN A 2 -4.02 -7.98 -12.40
C GLN A 2 -3.27 -7.16 -13.44
N GLN A 3 -2.96 -5.91 -13.11
CA GLN A 3 -2.27 -4.98 -14.00
C GLN A 3 -0.99 -4.50 -13.32
N TYR A 4 0.13 -4.59 -14.03
CA TYR A 4 1.36 -3.95 -13.59
C TYR A 4 1.18 -2.42 -13.66
N CYS A 5 1.69 -1.70 -12.67
CA CYS A 5 1.62 -0.25 -12.67
C CYS A 5 2.90 0.38 -12.08
N GLU A 6 3.15 1.59 -12.53
CA GLU A 6 4.23 2.43 -12.05
C GLU A 6 3.65 3.75 -11.55
N ILE A 7 4.14 4.22 -10.42
CA ILE A 7 3.74 5.51 -9.85
C ILE A 7 4.99 6.31 -9.56
N ALA A 8 5.10 7.45 -10.25
CA ALA A 8 6.25 8.34 -10.10
C ALA A 8 6.16 9.13 -8.80
N THR A 9 7.31 9.30 -8.15
CA THR A 9 7.48 10.17 -7.00
C THR A 9 8.65 11.13 -7.27
N PRO A 10 8.81 12.18 -6.45
CA PRO A 10 9.96 13.07 -6.60
C PRO A 10 11.32 12.37 -6.45
N LYS A 11 11.37 11.22 -5.79
CA LYS A 11 12.62 10.48 -5.51
C LYS A 11 12.83 9.27 -6.41
N GLY A 12 11.83 8.85 -7.17
CA GLY A 12 11.92 7.67 -8.03
C GLY A 12 10.57 7.06 -8.31
N VAL A 13 10.57 5.90 -8.95
CA VAL A 13 9.36 5.21 -9.39
C VAL A 13 9.06 4.03 -8.49
N MET A 14 7.83 3.99 -7.97
CA MET A 14 7.29 2.81 -7.31
C MET A 14 6.68 1.88 -8.34
N ARG A 15 6.86 0.57 -8.17
CA ARG A 15 6.33 -0.47 -9.05
C ARG A 15 5.52 -1.48 -8.27
N GLY A 16 4.47 -1.98 -8.89
CA GLY A 16 3.62 -2.97 -8.26
C GLY A 16 2.46 -3.36 -9.15
N PHE A 17 1.35 -3.71 -8.52
CA PHE A 17 0.20 -4.28 -9.23
C PHE A 17 -1.11 -3.71 -8.71
N PHE A 18 -2.00 -3.43 -9.64
CA PHE A 18 -3.36 -3.04 -9.36
C PHE A 18 -4.28 -4.16 -9.83
N HIS A 19 -5.06 -4.71 -8.92
CA HIS A 19 -6.08 -5.71 -9.22
C HIS A 19 -7.41 -5.00 -9.44
N VAL A 20 -7.90 -5.08 -10.67
CA VAL A 20 -9.12 -4.39 -11.09
C VAL A 20 -10.24 -5.43 -11.26
N PRO A 21 -11.28 -5.40 -10.42
CA PRO A 21 -12.42 -6.31 -10.56
C PRO A 21 -13.22 -5.98 -11.81
N HIS A 22 -14.00 -6.95 -12.28
CA HIS A 22 -14.85 -6.78 -13.45
C HIS A 22 -16.13 -6.02 -13.06
N ARG A 23 -15.95 -4.74 -12.69
CA ARG A 23 -17.01 -3.81 -12.29
C ARG A 23 -16.70 -2.41 -12.79
N LYS A 24 -17.74 -1.63 -12.99
CA LYS A 24 -17.59 -0.22 -13.42
C LYS A 24 -17.02 0.65 -12.30
N GLU A 25 -17.47 0.42 -11.08
CA GLU A 25 -17.03 1.11 -9.87
C GLU A 25 -16.78 0.09 -8.76
N PHE A 26 -15.78 0.30 -7.93
CA PHE A 26 -15.39 -0.64 -6.88
C PHE A 26 -14.58 0.04 -5.78
N PRO A 27 -14.66 -0.48 -4.54
CA PRO A 27 -13.74 -0.05 -3.50
C PRO A 27 -12.36 -0.67 -3.72
N VAL A 28 -11.33 -0.05 -3.18
CA VAL A 28 -9.95 -0.52 -3.30
C VAL A 28 -9.31 -0.65 -1.93
N LEU A 29 -8.65 -1.78 -1.70
CA LEU A 29 -7.76 -2.00 -0.57
C LEU A 29 -6.34 -1.64 -0.97
N LEU A 30 -5.76 -0.66 -0.29
CA LEU A 30 -4.35 -0.27 -0.43
C LEU A 30 -3.55 -1.07 0.60
N ILE A 31 -2.57 -1.85 0.14
CA ILE A 31 -1.78 -2.74 0.99
C ILE A 31 -0.37 -2.18 1.18
N PHE A 32 0.05 -2.02 2.44
CA PHE A 32 1.41 -1.61 2.81
C PHE A 32 2.16 -2.79 3.42
N HIS A 33 3.24 -3.19 2.75
CA HIS A 33 4.10 -4.27 3.21
C HIS A 33 4.98 -3.83 4.40
N GLY A 34 5.60 -4.81 5.06
CA GLY A 34 6.44 -4.57 6.21
C GLY A 34 7.90 -4.27 5.87
N PHE A 35 8.69 -4.12 6.93
CA PHE A 35 10.14 -3.93 6.89
C PHE A 35 10.80 -5.07 6.09
N THR A 36 11.66 -4.72 5.14
CA THR A 36 12.31 -5.65 4.22
C THR A 36 11.35 -6.49 3.36
N GLY A 37 10.07 -6.13 3.35
CA GLY A 37 9.06 -6.81 2.56
C GLY A 37 8.95 -6.28 1.13
N GLN A 38 7.93 -6.76 0.46
CA GLN A 38 7.59 -6.35 -0.90
C GLN A 38 6.11 -6.61 -1.18
N CYS A 39 5.64 -6.15 -2.33
CA CYS A 39 4.21 -6.15 -2.66
C CYS A 39 3.58 -7.53 -2.85
N THR A 40 4.36 -8.60 -2.90
CA THR A 40 3.85 -9.97 -2.98
C THR A 40 3.40 -10.50 -1.62
N GLY A 41 3.99 -9.98 -0.54
CA GLY A 41 3.79 -10.51 0.82
C GLY A 41 4.53 -11.82 1.05
N THR A 42 4.63 -12.24 2.32
CA THR A 42 5.24 -13.51 2.69
C THR A 42 4.46 -14.67 2.07
N LYS A 43 5.15 -15.56 1.35
CA LYS A 43 4.53 -16.70 0.66
C LYS A 43 3.40 -16.26 -0.28
N PHE A 44 3.56 -15.11 -0.92
CA PHE A 44 2.57 -14.54 -1.83
C PHE A 44 1.20 -14.25 -1.19
N SER A 45 1.19 -13.95 0.12
CA SER A 45 -0.05 -13.71 0.87
C SER A 45 -0.87 -12.53 0.32
N TYR A 46 -0.21 -11.44 -0.07
CA TYR A 46 -0.92 -10.29 -0.64
C TYR A 46 -1.47 -10.59 -2.03
N VAL A 47 -0.76 -11.41 -2.79
CA VAL A 47 -1.22 -11.85 -4.12
C VAL A 47 -2.50 -12.68 -3.98
N SER A 48 -2.50 -13.65 -3.06
CA SER A 48 -3.66 -14.50 -2.81
C SER A 48 -4.85 -13.69 -2.29
N LEU A 49 -4.62 -12.78 -1.35
CA LEU A 49 -5.65 -11.89 -0.83
C LEU A 49 -6.24 -11.03 -1.95
N SER A 50 -5.40 -10.45 -2.78
CA SER A 50 -5.83 -9.60 -3.89
C SER A 50 -6.72 -10.35 -4.87
N ARG A 51 -6.38 -11.60 -5.19
CA ARG A 51 -7.19 -12.44 -6.08
C ARG A 51 -8.55 -12.80 -5.48
N LEU A 52 -8.58 -13.10 -4.17
CA LEU A 52 -9.83 -13.38 -3.46
C LEU A 52 -10.74 -12.15 -3.43
N LEU A 53 -10.17 -10.97 -3.13
CA LEU A 53 -10.93 -9.72 -3.08
C LEU A 53 -11.43 -9.32 -4.47
N GLU A 54 -10.62 -9.49 -5.51
CA GLU A 54 -11.01 -9.21 -6.88
C GLU A 54 -12.27 -10.02 -7.27
N ALA A 55 -12.31 -11.29 -6.89
CA ALA A 55 -13.48 -12.13 -7.11
C ALA A 55 -14.73 -11.64 -6.37
N GLN A 56 -14.55 -10.90 -5.28
CA GLN A 56 -15.64 -10.30 -4.50
C GLN A 56 -15.98 -8.86 -4.94
N GLY A 57 -15.32 -8.36 -5.98
CA GLY A 57 -15.58 -7.02 -6.49
C GLY A 57 -14.82 -5.91 -5.76
N VAL A 58 -13.76 -6.24 -5.05
CA VAL A 58 -12.88 -5.29 -4.37
C VAL A 58 -11.54 -5.26 -5.10
N GLY A 59 -11.11 -4.06 -5.52
CA GLY A 59 -9.77 -3.87 -6.10
C GLY A 59 -8.71 -3.85 -5.02
N THR A 60 -7.46 -4.10 -5.39
CA THR A 60 -6.31 -3.96 -4.50
C THR A 60 -5.16 -3.28 -5.22
N LEU A 61 -4.52 -2.36 -4.52
CA LEU A 61 -3.27 -1.75 -4.97
C LEU A 61 -2.16 -2.17 -4.01
N ARG A 62 -1.18 -2.90 -4.54
CA ARG A 62 -0.02 -3.37 -3.78
C ARG A 62 1.24 -2.98 -4.52
N MET A 63 1.93 -2.00 -3.96
CA MET A 63 3.15 -1.45 -4.52
C MET A 63 4.32 -1.77 -3.62
N ASP A 64 5.50 -1.95 -4.22
CA ASP A 64 6.73 -1.91 -3.45
C ASP A 64 7.00 -0.44 -3.07
N PHE A 65 7.25 -0.17 -1.79
CA PHE A 65 7.75 1.15 -1.40
C PHE A 65 9.10 1.42 -2.10
N LEU A 66 9.44 2.68 -2.27
CA LEU A 66 10.81 3.02 -2.71
C LEU A 66 11.82 2.32 -1.79
N GLY A 67 12.88 1.82 -2.37
CA GLY A 67 13.91 1.06 -1.64
C GLY A 67 13.57 -0.40 -1.38
N SER A 68 12.42 -0.88 -1.84
CA SER A 68 11.96 -2.25 -1.67
C SER A 68 11.61 -2.89 -3.02
N GLY A 69 11.75 -4.21 -3.12
CA GLY A 69 11.35 -4.98 -4.30
C GLY A 69 11.92 -4.43 -5.60
N GLU A 70 11.03 -4.18 -6.55
CA GLU A 70 11.38 -3.71 -7.90
C GLU A 70 11.30 -2.18 -8.03
N SER A 71 10.90 -1.46 -6.98
CA SER A 71 10.87 0.00 -6.97
C SER A 71 12.27 0.59 -6.93
N ASP A 72 12.40 1.85 -7.34
CA ASP A 72 13.69 2.55 -7.36
C ASP A 72 14.27 2.71 -5.94
N LEU A 73 15.53 3.07 -5.86
CA LEU A 73 16.32 3.28 -4.67
C LEU A 73 16.68 1.97 -3.94
N THR A 74 17.53 2.11 -2.92
CA THR A 74 17.90 1.00 -2.05
C THR A 74 17.28 1.20 -0.68
N PHE A 75 17.08 0.13 0.07
CA PHE A 75 16.49 0.16 1.39
C PHE A 75 17.25 1.11 2.35
N LYS A 76 18.58 1.20 2.21
CA LYS A 76 19.41 2.08 3.04
C LYS A 76 19.12 3.57 2.86
N GLU A 77 18.55 3.95 1.74
CA GLU A 77 18.25 5.35 1.40
C GLU A 77 16.90 5.80 1.95
N MET A 78 16.12 4.88 2.55
CA MET A 78 14.73 5.16 2.98
C MET A 78 14.63 5.32 4.49
N THR A 79 13.87 6.33 4.90
CA THR A 79 13.45 6.55 6.28
C THR A 79 11.96 6.20 6.42
N PHE A 80 11.47 6.15 7.65
CA PHE A 80 10.03 6.00 7.92
C PHE A 80 9.22 7.12 7.26
N ASP A 81 9.69 8.36 7.35
CA ASP A 81 9.02 9.52 6.75
C ASP A 81 8.97 9.41 5.21
N ASP A 82 10.02 8.87 4.60
CA ASP A 82 10.04 8.62 3.16
C ASP A 82 8.97 7.58 2.76
N GLU A 83 8.83 6.52 3.53
CA GLU A 83 7.78 5.52 3.28
C GLU A 83 6.38 6.08 3.51
N LEU A 84 6.21 6.91 4.54
CA LEU A 84 4.94 7.60 4.76
C LEU A 84 4.60 8.54 3.60
N SER A 85 5.60 9.23 3.04
CA SER A 85 5.42 10.05 1.85
C SER A 85 5.00 9.21 0.64
N CYS A 86 5.59 8.04 0.47
CA CYS A 86 5.16 7.07 -0.56
C CYS A 86 3.69 6.67 -0.36
N ALA A 87 3.30 6.35 0.86
CA ALA A 87 1.94 5.97 1.19
C ALA A 87 0.93 7.08 0.86
N ARG A 88 1.29 8.34 1.15
CA ARG A 88 0.45 9.51 0.80
C ARG A 88 0.27 9.63 -0.71
N ILE A 89 1.34 9.44 -1.48
CA ILE A 89 1.28 9.49 -2.94
C ILE A 89 0.33 8.39 -3.47
N LEU A 90 0.44 7.17 -2.94
CA LEU A 90 -0.44 6.06 -3.35
C LEU A 90 -1.91 6.38 -3.06
N LEU A 91 -2.20 6.92 -1.88
CA LEU A 91 -3.56 7.30 -1.53
C LEU A 91 -4.09 8.39 -2.47
N GLU A 92 -3.30 9.42 -2.72
CA GLU A 92 -3.69 10.51 -3.63
C GLU A 92 -3.92 10.01 -5.06
N GLU A 93 -3.13 9.05 -5.54
CA GLU A 93 -3.35 8.46 -6.86
C GLU A 93 -4.69 7.71 -6.93
N LEU A 94 -5.06 6.95 -5.88
CA LEU A 94 -6.36 6.30 -5.82
C LEU A 94 -7.51 7.30 -5.79
N LYS A 95 -7.36 8.41 -5.09
CA LYS A 95 -8.38 9.46 -5.00
C LYS A 95 -8.68 10.11 -6.37
N LYS A 96 -7.72 10.09 -7.29
CA LYS A 96 -7.90 10.65 -8.63
C LYS A 96 -8.66 9.71 -9.57
N MET A 97 -8.82 8.45 -9.22
CA MET A 97 -9.47 7.46 -10.09
C MET A 97 -10.98 7.49 -9.90
N PRO A 98 -11.75 7.85 -10.95
CA PRO A 98 -13.21 7.97 -10.83
C PRO A 98 -13.92 6.64 -10.57
N GLN A 99 -13.30 5.51 -10.92
CA GLN A 99 -13.85 4.18 -10.69
C GLN A 99 -13.72 3.71 -9.24
N VAL A 100 -12.88 4.36 -8.44
CA VAL A 100 -12.64 4.00 -7.03
C VAL A 100 -13.68 4.68 -6.16
N THR A 101 -14.57 3.89 -5.53
CA THR A 101 -15.66 4.41 -4.70
C THR A 101 -15.22 4.68 -3.26
N ASP A 102 -14.45 3.76 -2.68
CA ASP A 102 -13.99 3.84 -1.29
C ASP A 102 -12.57 3.33 -1.20
N ILE A 103 -11.81 3.83 -0.24
CA ILE A 103 -10.43 3.39 0.02
C ILE A 103 -10.37 2.75 1.39
N TYR A 104 -9.90 1.51 1.41
CA TYR A 104 -9.54 0.77 2.61
C TYR A 104 -8.02 0.64 2.64
N VAL A 105 -7.43 0.58 3.83
CA VAL A 105 -5.98 0.43 3.99
C VAL A 105 -5.69 -0.77 4.88
N LEU A 106 -4.77 -1.61 4.43
CA LEU A 106 -4.21 -2.71 5.21
C LEU A 106 -2.73 -2.46 5.39
N GLY A 107 -2.27 -2.46 6.63
CA GLY A 107 -0.86 -2.36 6.96
C GLY A 107 -0.38 -3.59 7.72
N HIS A 108 0.69 -4.21 7.22
CA HIS A 108 1.29 -5.41 7.81
C HIS A 108 2.63 -5.06 8.46
N SER A 109 2.82 -5.40 9.72
CA SER A 109 4.05 -5.13 10.47
C SER A 109 4.41 -3.63 10.46
N MET A 110 5.57 -3.22 9.93
CA MET A 110 5.96 -1.82 9.75
C MET A 110 4.95 -1.07 8.88
N GLY A 111 4.37 -1.72 7.88
CA GLY A 111 3.29 -1.14 7.08
C GLY A 111 2.07 -0.77 7.90
N GLY A 112 1.85 -1.44 9.05
CA GLY A 112 0.81 -1.09 10.01
C GLY A 112 1.07 0.25 10.69
N ALA A 113 2.32 0.56 11.01
CA ALA A 113 2.70 1.87 11.55
C ALA A 113 2.47 2.96 10.50
N ILE A 114 2.87 2.71 9.25
CA ILE A 114 2.63 3.63 8.12
C ILE A 114 1.13 3.85 7.93
N ALA A 115 0.33 2.78 7.90
CA ALA A 115 -1.11 2.86 7.73
C ALA A 115 -1.79 3.66 8.85
N SER A 116 -1.33 3.48 10.09
CA SER A 116 -1.86 4.21 11.25
C SER A 116 -1.58 5.70 11.16
N GLU A 117 -0.37 6.09 10.76
CA GLU A 117 -0.03 7.50 10.56
C GLU A 117 -0.79 8.09 9.38
N LEU A 118 -0.94 7.34 8.30
CA LEU A 118 -1.70 7.78 7.14
C LEU A 118 -3.18 8.04 7.51
N ALA A 119 -3.77 7.17 8.33
CA ALA A 119 -5.15 7.32 8.78
C ALA A 119 -5.38 8.58 9.62
N LYS A 120 -4.37 9.01 10.38
CA LYS A 120 -4.43 10.28 11.11
C LYS A 120 -4.45 11.49 10.17
N ILE A 121 -3.71 11.40 9.06
CA ILE A 121 -3.61 12.48 8.07
C ILE A 121 -4.88 12.55 7.21
N TYR A 122 -5.46 11.39 6.88
CA TYR A 122 -6.60 11.28 5.97
C TYR A 122 -7.80 10.57 6.60
N PRO A 123 -8.34 11.11 7.73
CA PRO A 123 -9.43 10.43 8.44
C PRO A 123 -10.73 10.36 7.64
N GLU A 124 -10.95 11.28 6.71
CA GLU A 124 -12.15 11.31 5.87
C GLU A 124 -12.06 10.42 4.64
N ASP A 125 -10.84 10.15 4.15
CA ASP A 125 -10.61 9.41 2.92
C ASP A 125 -10.48 7.90 3.14
N ILE A 126 -9.96 7.49 4.29
CA ILE A 126 -9.76 6.08 4.64
C ILE A 126 -10.99 5.58 5.38
N LYS A 127 -11.79 4.76 4.70
CA LYS A 127 -13.05 4.28 5.26
C LYS A 127 -12.87 3.14 6.26
N LYS A 128 -11.86 2.29 6.05
CA LYS A 128 -11.52 1.19 6.96
C LYS A 128 -10.02 0.99 7.02
N LEU A 129 -9.53 0.70 8.22
CA LEU A 129 -8.13 0.41 8.48
C LEU A 129 -8.02 -1.01 9.04
N VAL A 130 -7.21 -1.84 8.40
CA VAL A 130 -6.90 -3.19 8.85
C VAL A 130 -5.43 -3.24 9.25
N LEU A 131 -5.16 -3.62 10.49
CA LEU A 131 -3.82 -3.77 11.01
C LEU A 131 -3.52 -5.26 11.21
N TRP A 132 -2.55 -5.75 10.46
CA TRP A 132 -2.12 -7.14 10.53
C TRP A 132 -0.75 -7.20 11.20
N ALA A 133 -0.71 -7.70 12.44
CA ALA A 133 0.50 -7.76 13.26
C ALA A 133 1.31 -6.45 13.21
N PRO A 134 0.69 -5.30 13.52
CA PRO A 134 1.31 -4.00 13.29
C PRO A 134 2.46 -3.72 14.26
N ALA A 135 3.52 -3.08 13.75
CA ALA A 135 4.65 -2.61 14.56
C ALA A 135 4.34 -1.19 15.06
N LEU A 136 3.50 -1.06 16.09
CA LEU A 136 3.05 0.23 16.60
C LEU A 136 3.97 0.84 17.66
N CYS A 137 4.78 0.01 18.31
CA CYS A 137 5.75 0.44 19.32
C CYS A 137 7.15 0.05 18.84
N LEU A 138 7.78 0.92 18.06
CA LEU A 138 9.13 0.69 17.59
C LEU A 138 10.13 1.06 18.70
N PRO A 139 11.15 0.25 18.93
CA PRO A 139 12.24 0.64 19.84
C PRO A 139 12.94 1.91 19.34
N ASP A 140 13.37 2.77 20.27
CA ASP A 140 14.07 4.01 19.95
C ASP A 140 15.29 3.79 19.03
N ALA A 141 15.88 2.61 19.07
CA ALA A 141 17.02 2.24 18.23
C ALA A 141 16.68 2.07 16.74
N LEU A 142 15.40 2.08 16.38
CA LEU A 142 14.94 1.99 14.99
C LEU A 142 14.47 3.34 14.43
N ASP A 143 14.51 4.39 15.25
CA ASP A 143 14.18 5.76 14.86
C ASP A 143 15.30 6.40 14.02
#